data_ddbb93a47e18c3d210f26b53159b4753
#
_entry.id   ddbb93a47e18c3d210f26b53159b4753
#
_cell.length_a   1.000
_cell.length_b   1.000
_cell.length_c   1.000
_cell.angle_alpha   90.00
_cell.angle_beta   90.00
_cell.angle_gamma   90.00
#
_symmetry.space_group_name_H-M   'P 1'
#
loop_
_entity.id
_entity.type
_entity.pdbx_description
1 polymer ?
#
loop_
_entity_poly.entity_id
_entity_poly.type
_entity_poly.pdbx_seq_one_letter_code
_entity_poly.pdbx_strand_id
1 'polypeptide(L)'
;RREIPDFIKLYDEYNDDGLEIIGVAVQSGTAENIKRFSDYYKINYTILTDIDSYESAKAFYDYGRVTGVGTRAVPTTFLIDRDGYIVKTYKGARPGKVFYNDLQPYL
;
A
#
# COMPACT_ATOMS: atom_id res chain seq x y z
N ARG A 1 -3.54 3.55 8.99
CA ARG A 1 -4.74 2.94 9.59
C ARG A 1 -6.03 3.62 9.18
N ARG A 2 -6.03 4.94 9.06
CA ARG A 2 -7.23 5.67 8.63
C ARG A 2 -7.59 5.39 7.18
N GLU A 3 -6.61 5.00 6.37
CA GLU A 3 -6.80 4.71 4.95
C GLU A 3 -7.28 3.28 4.69
N ILE A 4 -7.11 2.37 5.64
CA ILE A 4 -7.40 0.95 5.42
C ILE A 4 -8.82 0.69 4.96
N PRO A 5 -9.87 1.26 5.58
CA PRO A 5 -11.23 1.04 5.09
C PRO A 5 -11.45 1.51 3.66
N ASP A 6 -10.81 2.61 3.28
CA ASP A 6 -10.92 3.14 1.91
C ASP A 6 -10.23 2.23 0.90
N PHE A 7 -9.06 1.68 1.25
CA PHE A 7 -8.36 0.73 0.39
C PHE A 7 -9.15 -0.57 0.22
N ILE A 8 -9.79 -1.05 1.27
CA ILE A 8 -10.64 -2.24 1.18
C ILE A 8 -11.78 -2.01 0.20
N LYS A 9 -12.43 -0.86 0.26
CA LYS A 9 -13.52 -0.51 -0.67
C LYS A 9 -13.02 -0.38 -2.10
N LEU A 10 -11.87 0.27 -2.30
CA LEU A 10 -11.29 0.43 -3.64
C LEU A 10 -10.93 -0.93 -4.24
N TYR A 11 -10.31 -1.80 -3.47
CA TYR A 11 -9.93 -3.11 -3.96
C TYR A 11 -11.15 -3.94 -4.32
N ASP A 12 -12.17 -3.94 -3.46
CA ASP A 12 -13.42 -4.67 -3.73
C ASP A 12 -14.10 -4.18 -5.01
N GLU A 13 -14.08 -2.87 -5.25
CA GLU A 13 -14.75 -2.26 -6.41
C GLU A 13 -13.99 -2.47 -7.71
N TYR A 14 -12.65 -2.39 -7.70
CA TYR A 14 -11.86 -2.33 -8.93
C TYR A 14 -10.90 -3.50 -9.15
N ASN A 15 -10.89 -4.52 -8.29
CA ASN A 15 -9.95 -5.63 -8.50
C ASN A 15 -10.23 -6.36 -9.81
N ASP A 16 -11.48 -6.45 -10.23
CA ASP A 16 -11.85 -7.06 -11.52
C ASP A 16 -11.44 -6.19 -12.70
N ASP A 17 -11.24 -4.91 -12.48
CA ASP A 17 -10.77 -3.96 -13.51
C ASP A 17 -9.25 -3.88 -13.56
N GLY A 18 -8.56 -4.71 -12.77
CA GLY A 18 -7.12 -4.80 -12.78
C GLY A 18 -6.41 -4.07 -11.64
N LEU A 19 -7.15 -3.49 -10.69
CA LEU A 19 -6.52 -2.87 -9.52
C LEU A 19 -5.92 -3.93 -8.61
N GLU A 20 -4.67 -3.74 -8.24
CA GLU A 20 -4.02 -4.52 -7.19
C GLU A 20 -3.56 -3.58 -6.09
N ILE A 21 -3.79 -3.95 -4.86
CA ILE A 21 -3.29 -3.20 -3.70
C ILE A 21 -2.38 -4.11 -2.90
N ILE A 22 -1.19 -3.62 -2.61
CA ILE A 22 -0.19 -4.35 -1.83
C ILE A 22 0.19 -3.49 -0.64
N GLY A 23 -0.12 -3.96 0.56
CA GLY A 23 0.33 -3.34 1.79
C GLY A 23 1.71 -3.86 2.15
N VAL A 24 2.62 -2.97 2.48
CA VAL A 24 3.98 -3.34 2.91
C VAL A 24 4.13 -3.00 4.38
N ALA A 25 4.24 -4.02 5.20
CA ALA A 25 4.39 -3.87 6.65
C ALA A 25 5.87 -4.01 7.01
N VAL A 26 6.44 -2.93 7.53
CA VAL A 26 7.82 -2.90 8.01
C VAL A 26 7.83 -2.68 9.52
N GLN A 27 8.78 -3.31 10.21
CA GLN A 27 8.90 -3.22 11.68
C GLN A 27 7.60 -3.61 12.38
N SER A 28 6.95 -4.64 11.88
CA SER A 28 5.56 -4.96 12.25
C SER A 28 5.44 -6.03 13.33
N GLY A 29 6.56 -6.51 13.88
CA GLY A 29 6.54 -7.49 14.94
C GLY A 29 6.43 -8.92 14.40
N THR A 30 5.54 -9.72 14.99
CA THR A 30 5.41 -11.14 14.64
C THR A 30 4.37 -11.37 13.56
N ALA A 31 4.46 -12.52 12.87
CA ALA A 31 3.45 -12.95 11.91
C ALA A 31 2.05 -13.02 12.56
N GLU A 32 2.00 -13.42 13.81
CA GLU A 32 0.76 -13.51 14.56
C GLU A 32 0.12 -12.14 14.78
N ASN A 33 0.92 -11.12 15.09
CA ASN A 33 0.44 -9.75 15.24
C ASN A 33 -0.11 -9.21 13.92
N ILE A 34 0.55 -9.50 12.81
CA ILE A 34 0.09 -9.07 11.49
C ILE A 34 -1.21 -9.74 11.13
N LYS A 35 -1.35 -11.02 11.44
CA LYS A 35 -2.59 -11.74 11.20
C LYS A 35 -3.73 -11.15 12.00
N ARG A 36 -3.52 -10.84 13.28
CA ARG A 36 -4.55 -10.19 14.12
C ARG A 36 -4.95 -8.83 13.55
N PHE A 37 -3.99 -8.06 13.11
CA PHE A 37 -4.24 -6.75 12.50
C PHE A 37 -5.08 -6.89 11.24
N SER A 38 -4.70 -7.80 10.36
CA SER A 38 -5.42 -8.06 9.12
C SER A 38 -6.84 -8.54 9.38
N ASP A 39 -7.01 -9.43 10.34
CA ASP A 39 -8.32 -9.96 10.72
C ASP A 39 -9.20 -8.88 11.36
N TYR A 40 -8.62 -8.04 12.20
CA TYR A 40 -9.34 -6.96 12.88
C TYR A 40 -9.94 -5.97 11.86
N TYR A 41 -9.16 -5.55 10.88
CA TYR A 41 -9.60 -4.60 9.86
C TYR A 41 -10.29 -5.27 8.67
N LYS A 42 -10.31 -6.60 8.62
CA LYS A 42 -10.88 -7.38 7.50
C LYS A 42 -10.23 -7.01 6.17
N ILE A 43 -8.90 -6.91 6.18
CA ILE A 43 -8.14 -6.53 5.00
C ILE A 43 -8.30 -7.61 3.92
N ASN A 44 -8.66 -7.18 2.72
CA ASN A 44 -8.92 -8.07 1.58
C ASN A 44 -7.85 -8.01 0.50
N TYR A 45 -6.76 -7.29 0.74
CA TYR A 45 -5.65 -7.18 -0.22
C TYR A 45 -4.37 -7.77 0.38
N THR A 46 -3.37 -7.96 -0.49
CA THR A 46 -2.12 -8.61 -0.11
C THR A 46 -1.30 -7.73 0.84
N ILE A 47 -0.75 -8.33 1.88
CA ILE A 47 0.19 -7.67 2.77
C ILE A 47 1.51 -8.42 2.72
N LEU A 48 2.58 -7.71 2.39
CA LEU A 48 3.95 -8.20 2.47
C LEU A 48 4.55 -7.75 3.79
N THR A 49 5.36 -8.61 4.38
CA THR A 49 5.96 -8.33 5.68
C THR A 49 7.47 -8.50 5.62
N ASP A 50 8.16 -7.95 6.61
CA ASP A 50 9.61 -8.05 6.74
C ASP A 50 10.05 -9.15 7.73
N ILE A 51 9.13 -9.99 8.13
CA ILE A 51 9.38 -10.96 9.22
C ILE A 51 10.41 -12.00 8.83
N ASP A 52 10.31 -12.53 7.61
CA ASP A 52 11.12 -13.69 7.21
C ASP A 52 12.35 -13.33 6.38
N SER A 53 12.37 -12.19 5.67
CA SER A 53 13.40 -11.94 4.67
C SER A 53 13.83 -10.49 4.50
N TYR A 54 13.27 -9.59 5.24
CA TYR A 54 13.50 -8.13 5.08
C TYR A 54 13.16 -7.59 3.69
N GLU A 55 12.50 -8.36 2.84
CA GLU A 55 12.18 -7.94 1.48
C GLU A 55 11.21 -6.75 1.46
N SER A 56 10.26 -6.72 2.40
CA SER A 56 9.33 -5.59 2.52
C SER A 56 10.04 -4.30 2.87
N ALA A 57 10.97 -4.36 3.82
CA ALA A 57 11.76 -3.19 4.20
C ALA A 57 12.60 -2.71 3.02
N LYS A 58 13.23 -3.65 2.29
CA LYS A 58 14.03 -3.31 1.12
C LYS A 58 13.17 -2.62 0.05
N ALA A 59 11.99 -3.16 -0.25
CA ALA A 59 11.09 -2.57 -1.23
C ALA A 59 10.71 -1.15 -0.82
N PHE A 60 10.39 -0.93 0.44
CA PHE A 60 10.04 0.37 0.97
C PHE A 60 11.18 1.38 0.78
N TYR A 61 12.41 1.00 1.15
CA TYR A 61 13.57 1.87 0.99
C TYR A 61 13.92 2.12 -0.47
N ASP A 62 13.83 1.09 -1.31
CA ASP A 62 14.12 1.22 -2.75
C ASP A 62 13.15 2.18 -3.44
N TYR A 63 11.86 2.08 -3.15
CA TYR A 63 10.87 3.02 -3.70
C TYR A 63 11.10 4.45 -3.18
N GLY A 64 11.42 4.60 -1.91
CA GLY A 64 11.74 5.91 -1.34
C GLY A 64 12.94 6.56 -2.02
N ARG A 65 13.96 5.76 -2.31
CA ARG A 65 15.16 6.26 -2.99
C ARG A 65 14.89 6.67 -4.43
N VAL A 66 14.13 5.87 -5.16
CA VAL A 66 13.81 6.14 -6.57
C VAL A 66 12.95 7.39 -6.70
N THR A 67 11.99 7.59 -5.81
CA THR A 67 11.08 8.73 -5.87
C THR A 67 11.62 9.99 -5.24
N GLY A 68 12.72 9.89 -4.49
CA GLY A 68 13.25 11.02 -3.71
C GLY A 68 12.44 11.33 -2.46
N VAL A 69 11.42 10.56 -2.17
CA VAL A 69 10.63 10.70 -0.94
C VAL A 69 11.33 9.96 0.18
N GLY A 70 11.51 10.60 1.33
CA GLY A 70 12.10 9.96 2.48
C GLY A 70 11.26 8.78 2.98
N THR A 71 11.94 7.72 3.40
CA THR A 71 11.27 6.51 3.88
C THR A 71 10.84 6.59 5.34
N ARG A 72 11.06 7.72 5.98
CA ARG A 72 10.66 7.95 7.38
C ARG A 72 9.18 8.32 7.54
N ALA A 73 8.55 8.77 6.44
CA ALA A 73 7.14 9.15 6.49
C ALA A 73 6.27 7.93 6.29
N VAL A 74 5.48 7.61 7.29
CA VAL A 74 4.51 6.51 7.25
C VAL A 74 3.16 7.09 7.62
N PRO A 75 2.11 6.88 6.82
CA PRO A 75 2.09 6.05 5.60
C PRO A 75 2.66 6.76 4.38
N THR A 76 3.23 5.97 3.49
CA THR A 76 3.64 6.42 2.15
C THR A 76 2.99 5.50 1.13
N THR A 77 2.41 6.08 0.08
CA THR A 77 1.70 5.33 -0.95
C THR A 77 2.26 5.69 -2.32
N PHE A 78 2.42 4.69 -3.16
CA PHE A 78 2.85 4.87 -4.53
C PHE A 78 1.74 4.40 -5.46
N LEU A 79 1.40 5.21 -6.45
CA LEU A 79 0.52 4.79 -7.53
C LEU A 79 1.40 4.37 -8.71
N ILE A 80 1.23 3.11 -9.12
CA ILE A 80 2.05 2.49 -10.17
C ILE A 80 1.11 2.12 -11.32
N ASP A 81 1.48 2.50 -12.55
CA ASP A 81 0.65 2.20 -13.71
C ASP A 81 0.83 0.74 -14.16
N ARG A 82 0.11 0.35 -15.21
CA ARG A 82 0.12 -1.02 -15.72
C ARG A 82 1.47 -1.44 -16.31
N ASP A 83 2.31 -0.48 -16.66
CA ASP A 83 3.64 -0.72 -17.22
C ASP A 83 4.73 -0.76 -16.14
N GLY A 84 4.35 -0.55 -14.87
CA GLY A 84 5.29 -0.61 -13.75
C GLY A 84 5.93 0.71 -13.39
N TYR A 85 5.49 1.83 -13.96
CA TYR A 85 6.03 3.15 -13.64
C TYR A 85 5.29 3.80 -12.48
N ILE A 86 6.05 4.42 -11.58
CA ILE A 86 5.47 5.21 -10.50
C ILE A 86 4.97 6.52 -11.08
N VAL A 87 3.66 6.75 -11.04
CA VAL A 87 3.04 7.95 -11.60
C VAL A 87 2.66 8.97 -10.54
N LYS A 88 2.50 8.55 -9.29
CA LYS A 88 2.25 9.44 -8.17
C LYS A 88 2.81 8.88 -6.87
N THR A 89 3.18 9.79 -5.98
CA THR A 89 3.65 9.46 -4.63
C THR A 89 2.86 10.30 -3.63
N TYR A 90 2.38 9.63 -2.59
CA TYR A 90 1.61 10.28 -1.52
C TYR A 90 2.37 10.14 -0.22
N LYS A 91 2.87 11.25 0.30
CA LYS A 91 3.54 11.28 1.59
C LYS A 91 2.51 11.63 2.66
N GLY A 92 2.25 10.67 3.56
CA GLY A 92 1.22 10.81 4.57
C GLY A 92 -0.16 10.35 4.07
N ALA A 93 -1.14 10.37 4.97
CA ALA A 93 -2.48 9.88 4.68
C ALA A 93 -3.26 10.84 3.78
N ARG A 94 -4.13 10.28 2.94
CA ARG A 94 -5.04 11.04 2.07
C ARG A 94 -6.46 10.50 2.22
N PRO A 95 -7.49 11.35 2.01
CA PRO A 95 -8.87 10.84 1.93
C PRO A 95 -9.02 9.85 0.77
N GLY A 96 -9.92 8.88 0.95
CA GLY A 96 -10.11 7.82 -0.06
C GLY A 96 -10.49 8.37 -1.43
N LYS A 97 -11.21 9.48 -1.48
CA LYS A 97 -11.61 10.07 -2.76
C LYS A 97 -10.43 10.56 -3.59
N VAL A 98 -9.29 10.90 -2.96
CA VAL A 98 -8.08 11.28 -3.69
C VAL A 98 -7.57 10.08 -4.49
N PHE A 99 -7.47 8.92 -3.86
CA PHE A 99 -7.05 7.69 -4.54
C PHE A 99 -8.06 7.28 -5.61
N TYR A 100 -9.34 7.36 -5.30
CA TYR A 100 -10.41 7.05 -6.24
C TYR A 100 -10.27 7.87 -7.53
N ASN A 101 -10.12 9.18 -7.40
CA ASN A 101 -10.01 10.08 -8.55
C ASN A 101 -8.72 9.85 -9.33
N ASP A 102 -7.60 9.65 -8.63
CA ASP A 102 -6.29 9.53 -9.26
C ASP A 102 -6.12 8.19 -9.97
N LEU A 103 -6.84 7.16 -9.55
CA LEU A 103 -6.81 5.85 -10.20
C LEU A 103 -7.57 5.81 -11.53
N GLN A 104 -8.57 6.65 -11.71
CA GLN A 104 -9.49 6.54 -12.85
C GLN A 104 -8.79 6.47 -14.22
N PRO A 105 -7.77 7.30 -14.52
CA PRO A 105 -7.10 7.22 -15.83
C PRO A 105 -6.38 5.90 -16.11
N TYR A 106 -6.11 5.12 -15.08
CA TYR A 106 -5.30 3.91 -15.18
C TYR A 106 -6.11 2.62 -15.12
N LEU A 107 -7.39 2.72 -14.88
CA LEU A 107 -8.28 1.56 -14.79
C LEU A 107 -8.76 1.06 -16.15
#